data_c6c181f298808451f58f6f1d978a6e8d
#
_entry.id   c6c181f298808451f58f6f1d978a6e8d
#
_cell.length_a   1.000
_cell.length_b   1.000
_cell.length_c   1.000
_cell.angle_alpha   90.00
_cell.angle_beta   90.00
_cell.angle_gamma   90.00
#
_symmetry.space_group_name_H-M   'P 1'
#
loop_
_entity.id
_entity.type
_entity.pdbx_description
1 polymer ?
#
loop_
_entity_poly.entity_id
_entity_poly.type
_entity_poly.pdbx_seq_one_letter_code
_entity_poly.pdbx_strand_id
1 'polypeptide(L)'
;TKNFETRQPRYTFRIDLKQDLEEIEKHFSKTTMQRINKSLKLATEVEIGSEKDLGEFYQLMMLTEDRKDFVSYPFEYYETLYRLFKKTDDVFLFLGKVNLEKIISILENDLADVEKEYDKEKEKTSKSAKNKQKELLRRKDKLTEDLAKYKKIEKEYGKVITLSAHMIVTYGNKAWVLYAGNHNLLTETYTNYHTYYEHLKFCKERGIEIYDQFGTIGDLSKDNPRLGLHEFKKKFGGDYVEFMGEFDYVLKPLYYFAFTKLVPIYRNYIKKRKKKELKDEVRNINN
;
A
#
# COMPACT_ATOMS: atom_id res chain seq x y z
N THR A 1 -14.58 1.42 27.41
CA THR A 1 -14.67 2.84 27.78
C THR A 1 -14.32 3.72 26.58
N LYS A 2 -15.19 4.66 26.20
CA LYS A 2 -15.05 5.56 25.05
C LYS A 2 -13.83 6.51 25.10
N ASN A 3 -13.00 6.45 26.11
CA ASN A 3 -11.97 7.46 26.39
C ASN A 3 -10.53 6.94 26.28
N PHE A 4 -10.32 5.70 25.85
CA PHE A 4 -9.00 5.13 25.65
C PHE A 4 -8.73 4.96 24.15
N GLU A 5 -7.65 5.51 23.63
CA GLU A 5 -7.11 5.06 22.36
C GLU A 5 -6.72 3.60 22.56
N THR A 6 -7.49 2.69 21.98
CA THR A 6 -7.17 1.27 22.02
C THR A 6 -5.81 1.05 21.40
N ARG A 7 -4.90 0.37 22.11
CA ARG A 7 -3.57 0.01 21.59
C ARG A 7 -3.68 -0.97 20.43
N GLN A 8 -4.75 -1.79 20.46
CA GLN A 8 -5.06 -2.73 19.40
C GLN A 8 -6.27 -2.24 18.59
N PRO A 9 -6.22 -2.36 17.27
CA PRO A 9 -7.39 -2.04 16.43
C PRO A 9 -8.56 -2.94 16.82
N ARG A 10 -9.73 -2.33 17.08
CA ARG A 10 -10.95 -3.07 17.41
C ARG A 10 -11.56 -3.79 16.21
N TYR A 11 -11.30 -3.30 15.02
CA TYR A 11 -11.90 -3.81 13.79
C TYR A 11 -10.80 -4.23 12.81
N THR A 12 -11.06 -5.32 12.09
CA THR A 12 -10.19 -5.81 11.03
C THR A 12 -11.00 -6.49 9.93
N PHE A 13 -10.34 -6.80 8.80
CA PHE A 13 -10.84 -7.74 7.80
C PHE A 13 -9.98 -9.00 7.83
N ARG A 14 -10.62 -10.17 7.87
CA ARG A 14 -9.96 -11.48 7.85
C ARG A 14 -10.36 -12.26 6.62
N ILE A 15 -9.39 -12.83 5.94
CA ILE A 15 -9.58 -13.70 4.79
C ILE A 15 -9.24 -15.12 5.22
N ASP A 16 -10.17 -16.05 4.99
CA ASP A 16 -9.96 -17.48 5.19
C ASP A 16 -9.16 -18.06 4.02
N LEU A 17 -7.89 -18.43 4.28
CA LEU A 17 -6.97 -18.98 3.30
C LEU A 17 -7.08 -20.50 3.16
N LYS A 18 -7.95 -21.18 3.88
CA LYS A 18 -8.21 -22.62 3.67
C LYS A 18 -8.88 -22.88 2.33
N GLN A 19 -9.63 -21.91 1.82
CA GLN A 19 -10.23 -21.94 0.50
C GLN A 19 -9.16 -21.88 -0.61
N ASP A 20 -9.48 -22.37 -1.80
CA ASP A 20 -8.61 -22.20 -2.96
C ASP A 20 -8.49 -20.74 -3.36
N LEU A 21 -7.36 -20.38 -3.98
CA LEU A 21 -7.08 -18.98 -4.34
C LEU A 21 -8.16 -18.41 -5.27
N GLU A 22 -8.65 -19.22 -6.20
CA GLU A 22 -9.74 -18.82 -7.11
C GLU A 22 -11.06 -18.51 -6.37
N GLU A 23 -11.36 -19.24 -5.26
CA GLU A 23 -12.54 -18.95 -4.44
C GLU A 23 -12.32 -17.63 -3.66
N ILE A 24 -11.14 -17.42 -3.13
CA ILE A 24 -10.78 -16.16 -2.45
C ILE A 24 -10.92 -14.98 -3.42
N GLU A 25 -10.45 -15.12 -4.66
CA GLU A 25 -10.54 -14.08 -5.70
C GLU A 25 -11.98 -13.71 -6.07
N LYS A 26 -12.93 -14.66 -6.00
CA LYS A 26 -14.36 -14.37 -6.23
C LYS A 26 -14.96 -13.40 -5.22
N HIS A 27 -14.38 -13.32 -4.03
CA HIS A 27 -14.78 -12.36 -3.00
C HIS A 27 -14.15 -10.97 -3.19
N PHE A 28 -13.14 -10.84 -4.08
CA PHE A 28 -12.57 -9.54 -4.39
C PHE A 28 -13.58 -8.67 -5.15
N SER A 29 -13.52 -7.37 -4.93
CA SER A 29 -14.27 -6.45 -5.79
C SER A 29 -13.78 -6.58 -7.24
N LYS A 30 -14.70 -6.43 -8.20
CA LYS A 30 -14.36 -6.44 -9.63
C LYS A 30 -13.18 -5.51 -9.96
N THR A 31 -13.13 -4.35 -9.35
CA THR A 31 -12.06 -3.37 -9.56
C THR A 31 -10.71 -3.83 -8.98
N THR A 32 -10.71 -4.68 -7.95
CA THR A 32 -9.47 -5.23 -7.36
C THR A 32 -8.76 -6.15 -8.34
N MET A 33 -9.46 -7.13 -8.90
CA MET A 33 -8.89 -8.03 -9.91
C MET A 33 -8.42 -7.29 -11.16
N GLN A 34 -9.20 -6.30 -11.63
CA GLN A 34 -8.77 -5.45 -12.76
C GLN A 34 -7.46 -4.72 -12.47
N ARG A 35 -7.27 -4.22 -11.24
CA ARG A 35 -6.05 -3.52 -10.83
C ARG A 35 -4.86 -4.46 -10.67
N ILE A 36 -5.06 -5.63 -10.07
CA ILE A 36 -4.03 -6.67 -9.99
C ILE A 36 -3.58 -7.07 -11.39
N ASN A 37 -4.51 -7.40 -12.28
CA ASN A 37 -4.19 -7.78 -13.67
C ASN A 37 -3.49 -6.67 -14.44
N LYS A 38 -3.87 -5.41 -14.21
CA LYS A 38 -3.18 -4.27 -14.83
C LYS A 38 -1.76 -4.13 -14.27
N SER A 39 -1.58 -4.29 -12.97
CA SER A 39 -0.27 -4.24 -12.33
C SER A 39 0.68 -5.28 -12.92
N LEU A 40 0.23 -6.53 -13.03
CA LEU A 40 0.99 -7.62 -13.64
C LEU A 40 1.42 -7.30 -15.08
N LYS A 41 0.54 -6.68 -15.88
CA LYS A 41 0.85 -6.27 -17.26
C LYS A 41 1.86 -5.13 -17.34
N LEU A 42 1.93 -4.28 -16.32
CA LEU A 42 2.83 -3.12 -16.25
C LEU A 42 4.19 -3.45 -15.59
N ALA A 43 4.61 -4.72 -15.66
CA ALA A 43 5.91 -5.16 -15.16
C ALA A 43 6.19 -4.75 -13.70
N THR A 44 5.16 -4.82 -12.85
CA THR A 44 5.36 -4.74 -11.42
C THR A 44 5.84 -6.09 -10.90
N GLU A 45 6.75 -6.07 -9.96
CA GLU A 45 7.32 -7.25 -9.32
C GLU A 45 7.19 -7.11 -7.81
N VAL A 46 7.01 -8.23 -7.12
CA VAL A 46 6.98 -8.26 -5.65
C VAL A 46 8.03 -9.25 -5.19
N GLU A 47 8.91 -8.80 -4.33
CA GLU A 47 9.97 -9.64 -3.77
C GLU A 47 9.89 -9.63 -2.24
N ILE A 48 10.43 -10.69 -1.64
CA ILE A 48 10.62 -10.75 -0.19
C ILE A 48 12.00 -10.19 0.10
N GLY A 49 12.03 -9.03 0.74
CA GLY A 49 13.22 -8.33 1.14
C GLY A 49 13.89 -8.95 2.37
N SER A 50 15.02 -8.38 2.70
CA SER A 50 15.88 -8.74 3.82
C SER A 50 16.01 -7.58 4.82
N GLU A 51 16.82 -7.76 5.84
CA GLU A 51 17.16 -6.71 6.80
C GLU A 51 17.78 -5.46 6.13
N LYS A 52 18.51 -5.63 5.01
CA LYS A 52 19.13 -4.53 4.26
C LYS A 52 18.10 -3.59 3.65
N ASP A 53 16.90 -4.07 3.41
CA ASP A 53 15.82 -3.34 2.76
C ASP A 53 14.93 -2.58 3.76
N LEU A 54 15.20 -2.72 5.07
CA LEU A 54 14.44 -2.01 6.11
C LEU A 54 14.55 -0.49 5.99
N GLY A 55 15.67 0.04 5.48
CA GLY A 55 15.83 1.47 5.23
C GLY A 55 14.83 1.97 4.19
N GLU A 56 14.65 1.25 3.09
CA GLU A 56 13.70 1.56 2.03
C GLU A 56 12.24 1.43 2.52
N PHE A 57 11.94 0.37 3.28
CA PHE A 57 10.65 0.21 3.95
C PHE A 57 10.36 1.42 4.85
N TYR A 58 11.32 1.85 5.66
CA TYR A 58 11.14 2.98 6.58
C TYR A 58 10.89 4.30 5.84
N GLN A 59 11.59 4.55 4.73
CA GLN A 59 11.32 5.71 3.89
C GLN A 59 9.88 5.73 3.38
N LEU A 60 9.35 4.59 2.92
CA LEU A 60 7.96 4.49 2.47
C LEU A 60 6.96 4.64 3.62
N MET A 61 7.31 4.19 4.83
CA MET A 61 6.51 4.46 6.04
C MET A 61 6.45 5.95 6.34
N MET A 62 7.57 6.67 6.28
CA MET A 62 7.62 8.13 6.50
C MET A 62 6.79 8.89 5.46
N LEU A 63 6.89 8.54 4.17
CA LEU A 63 6.04 9.11 3.11
C LEU A 63 4.54 8.85 3.33
N THR A 64 4.21 7.73 3.97
CA THR A 64 2.82 7.40 4.31
C THR A 64 2.34 8.15 5.55
N GLU A 65 3.21 8.34 6.55
CA GLU A 65 2.96 9.14 7.74
C GLU A 65 2.56 10.58 7.40
N ASP A 66 3.35 11.25 6.57
CA ASP A 66 3.11 12.63 6.16
C ASP A 66 1.71 12.85 5.56
N ARG A 67 1.19 11.82 4.88
CA ARG A 67 -0.12 11.87 4.21
C ARG A 67 -1.31 11.51 5.10
N LYS A 68 -1.08 10.65 6.09
CA LYS A 68 -2.17 9.97 6.85
C LYS A 68 -2.32 10.43 8.28
N ASP A 69 -1.55 11.43 8.69
CA ASP A 69 -1.58 12.04 10.03
C ASP A 69 -1.47 10.99 11.17
N PHE A 70 -0.57 10.03 11.01
CA PHE A 70 -0.14 9.16 12.10
C PHE A 70 1.35 9.37 12.38
N VAL A 71 1.87 8.84 13.46
CA VAL A 71 3.30 8.90 13.80
C VAL A 71 3.86 7.49 13.75
N SER A 72 4.83 7.30 12.87
CA SER A 72 5.58 6.05 12.78
C SER A 72 6.45 5.84 14.01
N TYR A 73 6.79 4.60 14.30
CA TYR A 73 7.82 4.28 15.26
C TYR A 73 9.20 4.68 14.72
N PRO A 74 10.22 4.89 15.57
CA PRO A 74 11.60 5.08 15.12
C PRO A 74 12.11 3.87 14.33
N PHE A 75 13.10 4.08 13.48
CA PHE A 75 13.68 3.00 12.64
C PHE A 75 14.12 1.79 13.46
N GLU A 76 14.75 2.01 14.60
CA GLU A 76 15.27 0.99 15.52
C GLU A 76 14.16 0.05 16.03
N TYR A 77 12.93 0.53 16.12
CA TYR A 77 11.79 -0.30 16.49
C TYR A 77 11.51 -1.37 15.41
N TYR A 78 11.47 -0.95 14.13
CA TYR A 78 11.23 -1.87 13.02
C TYR A 78 12.38 -2.85 12.82
N GLU A 79 13.61 -2.37 12.97
CA GLU A 79 14.81 -3.19 12.93
C GLU A 79 14.81 -4.24 14.04
N THR A 80 14.52 -3.85 15.27
CA THR A 80 14.42 -4.76 16.41
C THR A 80 13.32 -5.79 16.22
N LEU A 81 12.14 -5.37 15.78
CA LEU A 81 11.01 -6.24 15.49
C LEU A 81 11.40 -7.26 14.42
N TYR A 82 11.97 -6.80 13.30
CA TYR A 82 12.40 -7.68 12.21
C TYR A 82 13.41 -8.71 12.70
N ARG A 83 14.47 -8.29 13.39
CA ARG A 83 15.51 -9.18 13.90
C ARG A 83 14.99 -10.22 14.89
N LEU A 84 14.05 -9.84 15.77
CA LEU A 84 13.47 -10.76 16.75
C LEU A 84 12.63 -11.84 16.08
N PHE A 85 11.69 -11.46 15.22
CA PHE A 85 10.79 -12.39 14.56
C PHE A 85 11.47 -13.16 13.41
N LYS A 86 12.56 -12.63 12.84
CA LYS A 86 13.33 -13.35 11.81
C LYS A 86 14.04 -14.59 12.34
N LYS A 87 14.33 -14.62 13.65
CA LYS A 87 14.94 -15.83 14.30
C LYS A 87 14.03 -17.05 14.24
N THR A 88 12.73 -16.85 14.21
CA THR A 88 11.71 -17.90 14.11
C THR A 88 11.09 -18.00 12.72
N ASP A 89 11.57 -17.19 11.76
CA ASP A 89 11.04 -17.04 10.40
C ASP A 89 9.56 -16.62 10.37
N ASP A 90 9.20 -15.73 11.30
CA ASP A 90 7.84 -15.24 11.49
C ASP A 90 7.64 -13.81 11.00
N VAL A 91 8.62 -13.19 10.34
CA VAL A 91 8.49 -11.86 9.74
C VAL A 91 8.97 -11.84 8.31
N PHE A 92 8.19 -11.16 7.45
CA PHE A 92 8.45 -11.04 6.02
C PHE A 92 8.24 -9.60 5.58
N LEU A 93 9.22 -9.09 4.83
CA LEU A 93 9.18 -7.76 4.25
C LEU A 93 8.90 -7.91 2.76
N PHE A 94 7.73 -7.47 2.31
CA PHE A 94 7.35 -7.48 0.90
C PHE A 94 7.64 -6.13 0.28
N LEU A 95 8.33 -6.14 -0.86
CA LEU A 95 8.70 -4.95 -1.63
C LEU A 95 8.04 -5.04 -3.00
N GLY A 96 7.08 -4.16 -3.23
CA GLY A 96 6.42 -4.02 -4.52
C GLY A 96 7.16 -3.00 -5.37
N LYS A 97 7.78 -3.48 -6.44
CA LYS A 97 8.68 -2.72 -7.32
C LYS A 97 8.07 -2.52 -8.70
N VAL A 98 8.49 -1.46 -9.35
CA VAL A 98 8.17 -1.18 -10.75
C VAL A 98 9.47 -1.10 -11.54
N ASN A 99 9.56 -1.87 -12.61
CA ASN A 99 10.67 -1.81 -13.54
C ASN A 99 10.34 -0.83 -14.67
N LEU A 100 10.91 0.36 -14.62
CA LEU A 100 10.65 1.44 -15.58
C LEU A 100 11.20 1.13 -16.97
N GLU A 101 12.34 0.47 -17.10
CA GLU A 101 12.86 0.03 -18.40
C GLU A 101 11.86 -0.87 -19.13
N LYS A 102 11.27 -1.84 -18.40
CA LYS A 102 10.26 -2.73 -18.98
C LYS A 102 9.00 -1.97 -19.38
N ILE A 103 8.53 -1.03 -18.55
CA ILE A 103 7.35 -0.21 -18.90
C ILE A 103 7.64 0.66 -20.12
N ILE A 104 8.79 1.33 -20.17
CA ILE A 104 9.20 2.16 -21.29
C ILE A 104 9.25 1.32 -22.58
N SER A 105 9.85 0.14 -22.54
CA SER A 105 9.90 -0.77 -23.68
C SER A 105 8.50 -1.22 -24.15
N ILE A 106 7.58 -1.51 -23.22
CA ILE A 106 6.19 -1.83 -23.55
C ILE A 106 5.51 -0.65 -24.26
N LEU A 107 5.66 0.57 -23.72
CA LEU A 107 5.06 1.77 -24.31
C LEU A 107 5.67 2.10 -25.68
N GLU A 108 6.97 1.90 -25.87
CA GLU A 108 7.62 2.08 -27.19
C GLU A 108 7.12 1.10 -28.23
N ASN A 109 6.93 -0.16 -27.86
CA ASN A 109 6.35 -1.17 -28.73
C ASN A 109 4.89 -0.85 -29.07
N ASP A 110 4.08 -0.50 -28.06
CA ASP A 110 2.68 -0.10 -28.26
C ASP A 110 2.55 1.12 -29.17
N LEU A 111 3.46 2.10 -29.02
CA LEU A 111 3.51 3.29 -29.87
C LEU A 111 3.83 2.94 -31.31
N ALA A 112 4.85 2.09 -31.52
CA ALA A 112 5.22 1.63 -32.87
C ALA A 112 4.09 0.85 -33.55
N ASP A 113 3.33 0.04 -32.80
CA ASP A 113 2.19 -0.70 -33.36
C ASP A 113 1.02 0.22 -33.72
N VAL A 114 0.74 1.24 -32.89
CA VAL A 114 -0.28 2.25 -33.19
C VAL A 114 0.12 3.06 -34.44
N GLU A 115 1.38 3.41 -34.59
CA GLU A 115 1.88 4.13 -35.79
C GLU A 115 1.73 3.30 -37.05
N LYS A 116 2.12 2.02 -37.01
CA LYS A 116 1.92 1.09 -38.13
C LYS A 116 0.44 0.94 -38.50
N GLU A 117 -0.45 0.87 -37.51
CA GLU A 117 -1.89 0.76 -37.75
C GLU A 117 -2.45 2.06 -38.33
N TYR A 118 -2.02 3.21 -37.83
CA TYR A 118 -2.41 4.51 -38.39
C TYR A 118 -1.97 4.67 -39.84
N ASP A 119 -0.74 4.27 -40.19
CA ASP A 119 -0.23 4.32 -41.58
C ASP A 119 -1.05 3.49 -42.54
N LYS A 120 -1.60 2.35 -42.10
CA LYS A 120 -2.52 1.53 -42.95
C LYS A 120 -3.90 2.16 -43.14
N GLU A 121 -4.31 3.00 -42.20
CA GLU A 121 -5.64 3.61 -42.21
C GLU A 121 -5.65 5.05 -42.76
N LYS A 122 -4.50 5.76 -42.78
CA LYS A 122 -4.43 7.21 -43.07
C LYS A 122 -4.98 7.64 -44.44
N GLU A 123 -4.91 6.75 -45.46
CA GLU A 123 -5.37 7.06 -46.80
C GLU A 123 -6.85 6.70 -47.04
N LYS A 124 -7.50 5.99 -46.10
CA LYS A 124 -8.88 5.57 -46.21
C LYS A 124 -9.83 6.73 -45.90
N THR A 125 -10.82 6.95 -46.74
CA THR A 125 -11.73 8.11 -46.70
C THR A 125 -13.09 7.83 -46.06
N SER A 126 -13.44 6.56 -45.83
CA SER A 126 -14.74 6.18 -45.26
C SER A 126 -14.96 6.79 -43.87
N LYS A 127 -16.21 7.02 -43.50
CA LYS A 127 -16.57 7.56 -42.16
C LYS A 127 -16.02 6.68 -41.01
N SER A 128 -16.06 5.35 -41.19
CA SER A 128 -15.50 4.39 -40.22
C SER A 128 -13.97 4.54 -40.10
N ALA A 129 -13.28 4.66 -41.26
CA ALA A 129 -11.83 4.85 -41.26
C ALA A 129 -11.41 6.18 -40.57
N LYS A 130 -12.15 7.26 -40.85
CA LYS A 130 -11.89 8.56 -40.16
C LYS A 130 -12.07 8.48 -38.64
N ASN A 131 -13.08 7.75 -38.17
CA ASN A 131 -13.25 7.52 -36.73
C ASN A 131 -12.08 6.73 -36.13
N LYS A 132 -11.65 5.67 -36.82
CA LYS A 132 -10.49 4.86 -36.44
C LYS A 132 -9.19 5.66 -36.43
N GLN A 133 -8.94 6.47 -37.44
CA GLN A 133 -7.80 7.40 -37.48
C GLN A 133 -7.78 8.33 -36.29
N LYS A 134 -8.92 8.92 -35.94
CA LYS A 134 -9.04 9.81 -34.78
C LYS A 134 -8.77 9.10 -33.46
N GLU A 135 -9.21 7.85 -33.31
CA GLU A 135 -8.94 7.02 -32.13
C GLU A 135 -7.45 6.68 -32.03
N LEU A 136 -6.82 6.26 -33.15
CA LEU A 136 -5.39 5.94 -33.19
C LEU A 136 -4.53 7.16 -32.87
N LEU A 137 -4.86 8.35 -33.37
CA LEU A 137 -4.15 9.58 -33.03
C LEU A 137 -4.24 9.89 -31.53
N ARG A 138 -5.43 9.80 -30.94
CA ARG A 138 -5.59 10.00 -29.48
C ARG A 138 -4.77 8.99 -28.67
N ARG A 139 -4.73 7.73 -29.12
CA ARG A 139 -3.94 6.69 -28.47
C ARG A 139 -2.44 6.98 -28.59
N LYS A 140 -1.98 7.42 -29.78
CA LYS A 140 -0.61 7.84 -30.02
C LYS A 140 -0.19 8.99 -29.11
N ASP A 141 -0.99 10.06 -29.04
CA ASP A 141 -0.71 11.23 -28.20
C ASP A 141 -0.55 10.81 -26.73
N LYS A 142 -1.49 9.99 -26.23
CA LYS A 142 -1.44 9.48 -24.87
C LYS A 142 -0.19 8.62 -24.59
N LEU A 143 0.17 7.71 -25.49
CA LEU A 143 1.36 6.87 -25.35
C LEU A 143 2.63 7.72 -25.35
N THR A 144 2.68 8.79 -26.16
CA THR A 144 3.81 9.72 -26.21
C THR A 144 3.95 10.50 -24.88
N GLU A 145 2.84 10.97 -24.32
CA GLU A 145 2.82 11.63 -23.01
C GLU A 145 3.26 10.68 -21.89
N ASP A 146 2.69 9.47 -21.84
CA ASP A 146 3.05 8.46 -20.86
C ASP A 146 4.54 8.09 -20.98
N LEU A 147 5.05 7.90 -22.18
CA LEU A 147 6.47 7.60 -22.44
C LEU A 147 7.39 8.71 -21.92
N ALA A 148 7.08 9.96 -22.22
CA ALA A 148 7.84 11.11 -21.70
C ALA A 148 7.82 11.16 -20.17
N LYS A 149 6.67 10.91 -19.55
CA LYS A 149 6.50 10.84 -18.09
C LYS A 149 7.39 9.74 -17.48
N TYR A 150 7.33 8.51 -18.01
CA TYR A 150 8.11 7.40 -17.46
C TYR A 150 9.62 7.58 -17.66
N LYS A 151 10.07 8.09 -18.80
CA LYS A 151 11.49 8.44 -19.05
C LYS A 151 12.00 9.51 -18.08
N LYS A 152 11.18 10.51 -17.76
CA LYS A 152 11.52 11.53 -16.75
C LYS A 152 11.70 10.91 -15.37
N ILE A 153 10.77 10.04 -14.96
CA ILE A 153 10.81 9.36 -13.65
C ILE A 153 12.01 8.41 -13.58
N GLU A 154 12.31 7.68 -14.65
CA GLU A 154 13.49 6.81 -14.72
C GLU A 154 14.79 7.60 -14.53
N LYS A 155 14.89 8.78 -15.13
CA LYS A 155 16.07 9.66 -14.96
C LYS A 155 16.23 10.17 -13.54
N GLU A 156 15.12 10.37 -12.81
CA GLU A 156 15.11 10.91 -11.45
C GLU A 156 15.33 9.82 -10.38
N TYR A 157 14.67 8.66 -10.54
CA TYR A 157 14.60 7.61 -9.53
C TYR A 157 15.36 6.33 -9.90
N GLY A 158 15.89 6.24 -11.13
CA GLY A 158 16.53 5.02 -11.63
C GLY A 158 15.59 4.04 -12.29
N LYS A 159 16.10 2.89 -12.71
CA LYS A 159 15.40 1.89 -13.51
C LYS A 159 14.34 1.10 -12.77
N VAL A 160 14.51 0.93 -11.47
CA VAL A 160 13.61 0.19 -10.59
C VAL A 160 13.28 1.03 -9.38
N ILE A 161 11.99 1.14 -9.07
CA ILE A 161 11.49 1.92 -7.94
C ILE A 161 10.61 1.03 -7.07
N THR A 162 10.85 1.02 -5.76
CA THR A 162 9.93 0.42 -4.79
C THR A 162 8.80 1.40 -4.47
N LEU A 163 7.58 0.99 -4.76
CA LEU A 163 6.38 1.81 -4.57
C LEU A 163 5.52 1.35 -3.39
N SER A 164 5.69 0.12 -2.92
CA SER A 164 5.04 -0.39 -1.71
C SER A 164 6.00 -1.27 -0.93
N ALA A 165 5.98 -1.15 0.39
CA ALA A 165 6.76 -2.00 1.28
C ALA A 165 5.90 -2.36 2.50
N HIS A 166 5.68 -3.67 2.71
CA HIS A 166 4.79 -4.16 3.73
C HIS A 166 5.50 -5.16 4.63
N MET A 167 5.31 -5.02 5.94
CA MET A 167 5.82 -5.97 6.92
C MET A 167 4.69 -6.84 7.42
N ILE A 168 4.79 -8.15 7.15
CA ILE A 168 3.87 -9.18 7.62
C ILE A 168 4.54 -9.95 8.74
N VAL A 169 3.76 -10.28 9.76
CA VAL A 169 4.18 -11.19 10.84
C VAL A 169 3.24 -12.38 10.87
N THR A 170 3.79 -13.57 11.09
CA THR A 170 3.03 -14.81 11.27
C THR A 170 3.11 -15.28 12.72
N TYR A 171 2.09 -15.95 13.19
CA TYR A 171 2.10 -16.66 14.46
C TYR A 171 1.02 -17.75 14.46
N GLY A 172 1.44 -18.99 14.70
CA GLY A 172 0.55 -20.13 14.57
C GLY A 172 0.00 -20.25 13.13
N ASN A 173 -1.31 -20.31 12.98
CA ASN A 173 -1.99 -20.40 11.69
C ASN A 173 -2.44 -19.05 11.11
N LYS A 174 -1.88 -17.93 11.60
CA LYS A 174 -2.32 -16.58 11.21
C LYS A 174 -1.17 -15.71 10.70
N ALA A 175 -1.52 -14.82 9.78
CA ALA A 175 -0.64 -13.74 9.33
C ALA A 175 -1.32 -12.38 9.54
N TRP A 176 -0.52 -11.35 9.86
CA TRP A 176 -0.97 -9.97 10.02
C TRP A 176 -0.13 -9.02 9.19
N VAL A 177 -0.78 -8.11 8.47
CA VAL A 177 -0.11 -6.98 7.83
C VAL A 177 0.07 -5.88 8.85
N LEU A 178 1.17 -5.90 9.58
CA LEU A 178 1.40 -4.95 10.68
C LEU A 178 1.65 -3.53 10.19
N TYR A 179 2.48 -3.40 9.15
CA TYR A 179 2.90 -2.10 8.63
C TYR A 179 2.90 -2.13 7.10
N ALA A 180 2.46 -1.01 6.50
CA ALA A 180 2.39 -0.84 5.06
C ALA A 180 2.76 0.60 4.69
N GLY A 181 3.90 0.76 4.07
CA GLY A 181 4.38 2.02 3.49
C GLY A 181 4.14 2.04 1.97
N ASN A 182 3.69 3.18 1.44
CA ASN A 182 3.41 3.31 0.01
C ASN A 182 3.85 4.68 -0.51
N HIS A 183 4.43 4.69 -1.69
CA HIS A 183 4.71 5.90 -2.46
C HIS A 183 3.48 6.32 -3.28
N ASN A 184 3.29 7.64 -3.48
CA ASN A 184 2.21 8.16 -4.34
C ASN A 184 2.61 8.26 -5.82
N LEU A 185 3.85 7.98 -6.13
CA LEU A 185 4.33 7.96 -7.50
C LEU A 185 3.71 6.78 -8.24
N LEU A 186 3.37 6.97 -9.51
CA LEU A 186 2.89 5.90 -10.39
C LEU A 186 1.73 5.07 -9.82
N THR A 187 0.76 5.75 -9.18
CA THR A 187 -0.42 5.08 -8.58
C THR A 187 -1.22 4.26 -9.59
N GLU A 188 -1.13 4.59 -10.88
CA GLU A 188 -1.74 3.87 -12.00
C GLU A 188 -1.13 2.48 -12.27
N THR A 189 0.02 2.17 -11.68
CA THR A 189 0.63 0.83 -11.74
C THR A 189 -0.03 -0.15 -10.77
N TYR A 190 -0.77 0.35 -9.79
CA TYR A 190 -1.46 -0.45 -8.77
C TYR A 190 -0.55 -1.43 -8.01
N THR A 191 0.72 -1.12 -7.87
CA THR A 191 1.73 -1.97 -7.22
C THR A 191 1.29 -2.43 -5.83
N ASN A 192 0.64 -1.55 -5.04
CA ASN A 192 0.11 -1.91 -3.73
C ASN A 192 -0.93 -3.05 -3.79
N TYR A 193 -1.77 -3.11 -4.85
CA TYR A 193 -2.72 -4.21 -5.04
C TYR A 193 -2.02 -5.52 -5.36
N HIS A 194 -0.98 -5.47 -6.20
CA HIS A 194 -0.15 -6.64 -6.51
C HIS A 194 0.57 -7.15 -5.24
N THR A 195 1.15 -6.24 -4.45
CA THR A 195 1.81 -6.60 -3.18
C THR A 195 0.85 -7.33 -2.23
N TYR A 196 -0.37 -6.81 -2.03
CA TYR A 196 -1.39 -7.49 -1.22
C TYR A 196 -1.80 -8.85 -1.78
N TYR A 197 -1.87 -9.00 -3.09
CA TYR A 197 -2.18 -10.28 -3.73
C TYR A 197 -1.07 -11.31 -3.50
N GLU A 198 0.19 -10.91 -3.62
CA GLU A 198 1.34 -11.78 -3.33
C GLU A 198 1.42 -12.19 -1.85
N HIS A 199 0.95 -11.34 -0.91
CA HIS A 199 0.81 -11.77 0.48
C HIS A 199 -0.11 -12.98 0.64
N LEU A 200 -1.27 -12.97 -0.03
CA LEU A 200 -2.24 -14.06 0.06
C LEU A 200 -1.67 -15.36 -0.49
N LYS A 201 -1.01 -15.30 -1.65
CA LYS A 201 -0.35 -16.45 -2.26
C LYS A 201 0.72 -17.02 -1.33
N PHE A 202 1.63 -16.16 -0.87
CA PHE A 202 2.71 -16.55 0.03
C PHE A 202 2.19 -17.16 1.34
N CYS A 203 1.20 -16.54 1.97
CA CYS A 203 0.61 -17.05 3.21
C CYS A 203 -0.06 -18.41 2.99
N LYS A 204 -0.76 -18.59 1.86
CA LYS A 204 -1.39 -19.86 1.51
C LYS A 204 -0.34 -20.96 1.29
N GLU A 205 0.74 -20.68 0.55
CA GLU A 205 1.85 -21.62 0.32
C GLU A 205 2.54 -22.06 1.62
N ARG A 206 2.54 -21.19 2.63
CA ARG A 206 3.08 -21.51 3.97
C ARG A 206 2.08 -22.22 4.89
N GLY A 207 0.89 -22.53 4.42
CA GLY A 207 -0.14 -23.20 5.23
C GLY A 207 -0.80 -22.30 6.27
N ILE A 208 -0.70 -20.99 6.12
CA ILE A 208 -1.44 -20.02 6.95
C ILE A 208 -2.93 -20.12 6.59
N GLU A 209 -3.77 -20.23 7.60
CA GLU A 209 -5.22 -20.39 7.43
C GLU A 209 -5.98 -19.06 7.46
N ILE A 210 -5.47 -18.07 8.20
CA ILE A 210 -6.13 -16.79 8.41
C ILE A 210 -5.19 -15.65 8.06
N TYR A 211 -5.57 -14.85 7.06
CA TYR A 211 -4.87 -13.61 6.74
C TYR A 211 -5.66 -12.42 7.30
N ASP A 212 -5.08 -11.76 8.28
CA ASP A 212 -5.65 -10.59 8.96
C ASP A 212 -5.05 -9.32 8.34
N GLN A 213 -5.88 -8.52 7.68
CA GLN A 213 -5.44 -7.27 7.06
C GLN A 213 -5.07 -6.18 8.09
N PHE A 214 -5.18 -6.53 9.39
CA PHE A 214 -4.94 -5.65 10.53
C PHE A 214 -5.80 -4.39 10.52
N GLY A 215 -5.78 -3.62 11.56
CA GLY A 215 -6.57 -2.46 11.89
C GLY A 215 -7.36 -1.72 10.81
N THR A 216 -8.67 -1.64 11.03
CA THR A 216 -9.57 -0.76 10.29
C THR A 216 -10.44 0.03 11.27
N ILE A 217 -11.43 0.76 10.77
CA ILE A 217 -12.30 1.65 11.54
C ILE A 217 -13.69 1.08 11.71
N GLY A 218 -14.36 1.46 12.81
CA GLY A 218 -15.78 1.17 13.03
C GLY A 218 -16.69 2.35 12.67
N ASP A 219 -16.16 3.57 12.69
CA ASP A 219 -16.88 4.75 12.24
C ASP A 219 -16.71 4.95 10.74
N LEU A 220 -17.76 4.68 9.98
CA LEU A 220 -17.81 4.74 8.51
C LEU A 220 -18.35 6.08 7.99
N SER A 221 -18.37 7.14 8.80
CA SER A 221 -18.76 8.46 8.36
C SER A 221 -17.84 8.98 7.24
N LYS A 222 -18.41 9.76 6.31
CA LYS A 222 -17.72 10.22 5.10
C LYS A 222 -16.53 11.14 5.39
N ASP A 223 -16.54 11.80 6.51
CA ASP A 223 -15.50 12.71 7.00
C ASP A 223 -14.39 11.99 7.78
N ASN A 224 -14.51 10.68 8.03
CA ASN A 224 -13.45 9.91 8.67
C ASN A 224 -12.22 9.81 7.77
N PRO A 225 -11.05 10.34 8.17
CA PRO A 225 -9.84 10.37 7.34
C PRO A 225 -9.29 8.97 7.01
N ARG A 226 -9.70 7.94 7.78
CA ARG A 226 -9.29 6.54 7.58
C ARG A 226 -10.29 5.72 6.76
N LEU A 227 -11.40 6.33 6.28
CA LEU A 227 -12.39 5.63 5.47
C LEU A 227 -11.77 5.01 4.21
N GLY A 228 -10.84 5.71 3.55
CA GLY A 228 -10.13 5.19 2.39
C GLY A 228 -9.33 3.90 2.65
N LEU A 229 -8.76 3.75 3.85
CA LEU A 229 -8.09 2.51 4.26
C LEU A 229 -9.09 1.36 4.46
N HIS A 230 -10.21 1.65 5.11
CA HIS A 230 -11.30 0.67 5.28
C HIS A 230 -11.81 0.17 3.93
N GLU A 231 -12.14 1.08 3.02
CA GLU A 231 -12.62 0.75 1.68
C GLU A 231 -11.58 -0.02 0.85
N PHE A 232 -10.29 0.28 1.02
CA PHE A 232 -9.23 -0.49 0.38
C PHE A 232 -9.22 -1.94 0.86
N LYS A 233 -9.21 -2.16 2.17
CA LYS A 233 -9.18 -3.51 2.77
C LYS A 233 -10.43 -4.31 2.43
N LYS A 234 -11.59 -3.68 2.50
CA LYS A 234 -12.88 -4.28 2.13
C LYS A 234 -12.88 -4.83 0.69
N LYS A 235 -12.17 -4.18 -0.24
CA LYS A 235 -12.12 -4.61 -1.65
C LYS A 235 -11.40 -5.93 -1.88
N PHE A 236 -10.58 -6.38 -0.95
CA PHE A 236 -9.97 -7.71 -0.99
C PHE A 236 -10.87 -8.80 -0.40
N GLY A 237 -12.11 -8.46 -0.05
CA GLY A 237 -13.03 -9.38 0.59
C GLY A 237 -12.62 -9.67 2.04
N GLY A 238 -13.09 -10.80 2.54
CA GLY A 238 -12.89 -11.21 3.92
C GLY A 238 -13.96 -10.70 4.87
N ASP A 239 -14.04 -11.34 6.02
CA ASP A 239 -15.01 -11.03 7.06
C ASP A 239 -14.61 -9.79 7.83
N TYR A 240 -15.53 -8.86 7.97
CA TYR A 240 -15.36 -7.72 8.86
C TYR A 240 -15.57 -8.16 10.30
N VAL A 241 -14.49 -8.16 11.07
CA VAL A 241 -14.45 -8.67 12.44
C VAL A 241 -14.33 -7.53 13.44
N GLU A 242 -15.19 -7.55 14.44
CA GLU A 242 -15.07 -6.69 15.62
C GLU A 242 -14.57 -7.52 16.80
N PHE A 243 -13.45 -7.10 17.38
CA PHE A 243 -12.93 -7.69 18.60
C PHE A 243 -13.71 -7.20 19.82
N MET A 244 -13.70 -7.99 20.89
CA MET A 244 -14.36 -7.69 22.17
C MET A 244 -13.93 -6.34 22.76
N GLY A 245 -12.75 -5.83 22.35
CA GLY A 245 -12.16 -4.60 22.86
C GLY A 245 -11.28 -4.84 24.10
N GLU A 246 -10.82 -3.75 24.67
CA GLU A 246 -9.95 -3.75 25.85
C GLU A 246 -10.76 -3.49 27.09
N PHE A 247 -10.43 -4.18 28.19
CA PHE A 247 -11.04 -4.01 29.50
C PHE A 247 -9.98 -3.61 30.50
N ASP A 248 -10.25 -2.54 31.25
CA ASP A 248 -9.35 -2.06 32.29
C ASP A 248 -9.82 -2.53 33.67
N TYR A 249 -8.98 -3.26 34.38
CA TYR A 249 -9.18 -3.53 35.79
C TYR A 249 -8.43 -2.50 36.62
N VAL A 250 -9.16 -1.59 37.26
CA VAL A 250 -8.59 -0.42 37.93
C VAL A 250 -8.14 -0.77 39.33
N LEU A 251 -6.84 -1.01 39.54
CA LEU A 251 -6.24 -1.29 40.84
C LEU A 251 -6.03 -0.02 41.67
N LYS A 252 -5.63 1.09 41.04
CA LYS A 252 -5.31 2.37 41.68
C LYS A 252 -6.00 3.52 40.91
N PRO A 253 -7.17 3.98 41.37
CA PRO A 253 -7.99 4.96 40.60
C PRO A 253 -7.25 6.26 40.29
N LEU A 254 -6.44 6.78 41.23
CA LEU A 254 -5.69 8.03 41.01
C LEU A 254 -4.66 7.92 39.89
N TYR A 255 -3.88 6.82 39.89
CA TYR A 255 -2.91 6.55 38.81
C TYR A 255 -3.62 6.28 37.48
N TYR A 256 -4.75 5.57 37.49
CA TYR A 256 -5.56 5.33 36.31
C TYR A 256 -6.09 6.64 35.75
N PHE A 257 -6.60 7.54 36.57
CA PHE A 257 -7.01 8.88 36.14
C PHE A 257 -5.86 9.65 35.50
N ALA A 258 -4.71 9.71 36.16
CA ALA A 258 -3.53 10.38 35.62
C ALA A 258 -3.11 9.77 34.28
N PHE A 259 -3.05 8.44 34.17
CA PHE A 259 -2.68 7.75 32.96
C PHE A 259 -3.69 7.97 31.82
N THR A 260 -4.98 7.94 32.10
CA THR A 260 -6.04 8.08 31.10
C THR A 260 -6.33 9.50 30.66
N LYS A 261 -6.03 10.50 31.52
CA LYS A 261 -6.32 11.92 31.25
C LYS A 261 -5.06 12.73 30.98
N LEU A 262 -4.02 12.60 31.79
CA LEU A 262 -2.84 13.45 31.68
C LEU A 262 -1.87 12.96 30.61
N VAL A 263 -1.66 11.64 30.49
CA VAL A 263 -0.75 11.07 29.48
C VAL A 263 -1.18 11.39 28.05
N PRO A 264 -2.45 11.30 27.64
CA PRO A 264 -2.89 11.72 26.30
C PRO A 264 -2.64 13.20 26.02
N ILE A 265 -2.89 14.08 27.01
CA ILE A 265 -2.62 15.51 26.88
C ILE A 265 -1.13 15.76 26.64
N TYR A 266 -0.27 15.14 27.45
CA TYR A 266 1.18 15.23 27.32
C TYR A 266 1.68 14.69 25.97
N ARG A 267 1.18 13.54 25.51
CA ARG A 267 1.50 12.96 24.20
C ARG A 267 1.09 13.89 23.06
N ASN A 268 -0.11 14.47 23.12
CA ASN A 268 -0.56 15.42 22.12
C ASN A 268 0.29 16.70 22.10
N TYR A 269 0.75 17.17 23.26
CA TYR A 269 1.67 18.28 23.34
C TYR A 269 3.02 17.97 22.67
N ILE A 270 3.61 16.81 22.98
CA ILE A 270 4.87 16.35 22.36
C ILE A 270 4.70 16.18 20.85
N LYS A 271 3.60 15.57 20.40
CA LYS A 271 3.30 15.38 18.97
C LYS A 271 3.24 16.73 18.24
N LYS A 272 2.55 17.71 18.82
CA LYS A 272 2.47 19.07 18.24
C LYS A 272 3.85 19.74 18.19
N ARG A 273 4.66 19.58 19.22
CA ARG A 273 6.01 20.14 19.29
C ARG A 273 6.93 19.53 18.21
N LYS A 274 6.98 18.20 18.10
CA LYS A 274 7.75 17.51 17.06
C LYS A 274 7.31 17.91 15.64
N LYS A 275 6.00 18.02 15.41
CA LYS A 275 5.47 18.45 14.08
C LYS A 275 5.87 19.90 13.75
N LYS A 276 6.05 20.75 14.76
CA LYS A 276 6.54 22.11 14.61
C LYS A 276 8.05 22.13 14.29
N GLU A 277 8.85 21.40 15.06
CA GLU A 277 10.30 21.27 14.88
C GLU A 277 10.64 20.76 13.46
N LEU A 278 9.96 19.69 12.99
CA LEU A 278 10.10 19.18 11.63
C LEU A 278 9.73 20.21 10.55
N LYS A 279 8.66 21.00 10.75
CA LYS A 279 8.29 22.06 9.81
C LYS A 279 9.33 23.18 9.76
N ASP A 280 9.92 23.52 10.89
CA ASP A 280 10.94 24.56 10.99
C ASP A 280 12.27 24.08 10.36
N GLU A 281 12.63 22.79 10.52
CA GLU A 281 13.78 22.17 9.83
C GLU A 281 13.60 22.15 8.31
N VAL A 282 12.45 21.71 7.80
CA VAL A 282 12.16 21.71 6.35
C VAL A 282 12.18 23.13 5.78
N ARG A 283 11.74 24.12 6.54
CA ARG A 283 11.76 25.53 6.13
C ARG A 283 13.19 26.09 6.05
N ASN A 284 14.06 25.64 6.94
CA ASN A 284 15.48 26.06 6.96
C ASN A 284 16.32 25.39 5.86
N ILE A 285 15.90 24.23 5.36
CA ILE A 285 16.56 23.54 4.24
C ILE A 285 16.18 24.17 2.88
N ASN A 286 15.01 24.81 2.81
CA ASN A 286 14.48 25.42 1.56
C ASN A 286 14.76 26.93 1.44
N ASN A 287 15.45 27.52 2.40
CA ASN A 287 15.99 28.90 2.37
C ASN A 287 17.52 28.86 2.24
#